data_6588d59b3f914b24773fdbda6555d2e7
#
_entry.id   6588d59b3f914b24773fdbda6555d2e7
#
_cell.length_a   1.000
_cell.length_b   1.000
_cell.length_c   1.000
_cell.angle_alpha   90.00
_cell.angle_beta   90.00
_cell.angle_gamma   90.00
#
_symmetry.space_group_name_H-M   'P 1'
#
loop_
_entity.id
_entity.type
_entity.pdbx_description
1 polymer ?
#
loop_
_entity_poly.entity_id
_entity_poly.type
_entity_poly.pdbx_seq_one_letter_code
_entity_poly.pdbx_strand_id
1 'polypeptide(L)'
;MIERHGRPARDLLALVLLVLSLEAAGPSGQSQAPAGQAAGPVQASQGGGPGIVGKDGAPMALVIAGEFTMGDRVFGPVHKVYLDAFYLDQYEVRTSLYAAFLKATKREKPYNWQLVDMQADGDRPVIGVDWYDADAYCRWAGKRLPTEAEWEKAARWTDERAYPWGNGRLDKTKASYNWNGKRRWEGYRTLSLAGSYEAGKSPYGIYDLAGNVWEWVADWYERDAYKNSPTRNPQGPPAGEFKVFRGGSALSHATDITSALRNRGSPTGRAITIGFRCAQSLPKPKPLPVK
;
A
#
# COMPACT_ATOMS: atom_id res chain seq x y z
N MET A 1 7.14 -59.71 11.69
CA MET A 1 7.88 -59.86 12.95
C MET A 1 8.04 -58.50 13.52
N ILE A 2 7.15 -58.08 14.44
CA ILE A 2 7.32 -58.22 15.90
C ILE A 2 8.55 -57.34 16.30
N GLU A 3 8.46 -56.29 17.14
CA GLU A 3 7.73 -56.06 18.38
C GLU A 3 7.63 -54.58 18.80
N ARG A 4 6.62 -54.30 19.59
CA ARG A 4 6.34 -53.08 20.36
C ARG A 4 7.16 -53.06 21.65
N HIS A 5 7.35 -51.85 22.23
CA HIS A 5 7.35 -51.53 23.70
C HIS A 5 7.57 -50.00 23.80
N GLY A 6 6.94 -49.12 24.55
CA GLY A 6 6.13 -49.24 25.73
C GLY A 6 6.29 -47.90 26.47
N ARG A 7 5.17 -47.24 26.84
CA ARG A 7 5.13 -46.03 27.69
C ARG A 7 5.52 -46.37 29.13
N PRO A 8 5.79 -45.37 30.03
CA PRO A 8 4.66 -44.70 30.67
C PRO A 8 4.86 -43.20 31.03
N ALA A 9 3.70 -42.61 31.34
CA ALA A 9 3.48 -41.26 31.86
C ALA A 9 3.95 -41.09 33.32
N ARG A 10 4.19 -39.82 33.70
CA ARG A 10 4.03 -39.39 35.11
C ARG A 10 3.55 -37.95 35.16
N ASP A 11 2.36 -37.80 35.76
CA ASP A 11 1.73 -36.58 36.20
C ASP A 11 2.56 -35.86 37.28
N LEU A 12 2.51 -34.53 37.30
CA LEU A 12 2.63 -33.75 38.52
C LEU A 12 1.72 -32.52 38.46
N LEU A 13 0.63 -32.62 39.20
CA LEU A 13 -0.21 -31.51 39.65
C LEU A 13 0.63 -30.58 40.54
N ALA A 14 0.49 -29.28 40.35
CA ALA A 14 0.76 -28.29 41.40
C ALA A 14 -0.38 -27.26 41.41
N LEU A 15 -1.14 -27.33 42.45
CA LEU A 15 -2.24 -26.48 42.90
C LEU A 15 -1.64 -25.24 43.59
N VAL A 16 -2.00 -24.01 43.20
CA VAL A 16 -1.77 -22.84 44.03
C VAL A 16 -3.01 -21.93 44.04
N LEU A 17 -3.36 -21.62 45.27
CA LEU A 17 -4.55 -21.01 45.83
C LEU A 17 -4.93 -19.63 45.28
N LEU A 18 -6.22 -19.45 45.20
CA LEU A 18 -7.01 -18.23 45.07
C LEU A 18 -6.90 -17.39 46.36
N VAL A 19 -6.63 -16.11 46.24
CA VAL A 19 -6.93 -15.11 47.27
C VAL A 19 -7.83 -14.03 46.64
N LEU A 20 -9.09 -14.08 47.05
CA LEU A 20 -10.10 -13.05 46.85
C LEU A 20 -9.84 -11.91 47.83
N SER A 21 -9.73 -10.69 47.36
CA SER A 21 -10.01 -9.49 48.16
C SER A 21 -11.08 -8.65 47.44
N LEU A 22 -12.19 -8.57 48.12
CA LEU A 22 -13.36 -7.74 47.81
C LEU A 22 -13.09 -6.35 48.35
N GLU A 23 -13.19 -5.29 47.53
CA GLU A 23 -13.42 -3.93 48.01
C GLU A 23 -14.38 -3.15 47.13
N ALA A 24 -15.11 -2.29 47.76
CA ALA A 24 -16.43 -1.76 47.56
C ALA A 24 -16.64 -0.82 46.37
N ALA A 25 -17.90 -0.78 45.94
CA ALA A 25 -18.47 0.17 44.97
C ALA A 25 -18.54 1.61 45.51
N GLY A 26 -18.25 2.57 44.67
CA GLY A 26 -18.57 3.99 44.84
C GLY A 26 -19.06 4.60 43.50
N PRO A 27 -19.82 5.70 43.47
CA PRO A 27 -20.91 5.90 42.54
C PRO A 27 -20.55 6.53 41.21
N SER A 28 -21.40 6.21 40.23
CA SER A 28 -21.64 6.75 38.90
C SER A 28 -21.24 8.23 38.68
N GLY A 29 -20.22 8.45 37.83
CA GLY A 29 -19.95 9.70 37.14
C GLY A 29 -20.31 9.60 35.66
N GLN A 30 -21.33 10.38 35.24
CA GLN A 30 -21.67 10.51 33.82
C GLN A 30 -20.54 11.24 33.10
N SER A 31 -19.86 10.57 32.20
CA SER A 31 -18.91 11.21 31.28
C SER A 31 -19.65 11.62 30.01
N GLN A 32 -19.82 12.94 29.86
CA GLN A 32 -20.24 13.57 28.61
C GLN A 32 -19.15 13.36 27.54
N ALA A 33 -19.56 12.91 26.37
CA ALA A 33 -18.71 12.85 25.17
C ALA A 33 -18.29 14.28 24.77
N PRO A 34 -17.03 14.53 24.44
CA PRO A 34 -16.61 15.82 23.89
C PRO A 34 -17.12 15.98 22.46
N ALA A 35 -17.77 17.13 22.22
CA ALA A 35 -18.17 17.62 20.92
C ALA A 35 -16.99 17.70 19.96
N GLY A 36 -17.25 17.37 18.68
CA GLY A 36 -16.25 17.35 17.63
C GLY A 36 -15.45 18.64 17.52
N GLN A 37 -14.15 18.51 17.66
CA GLN A 37 -13.20 19.56 17.27
C GLN A 37 -13.03 19.52 15.76
N ALA A 38 -13.29 20.66 15.12
CA ALA A 38 -12.97 20.91 13.71
C ALA A 38 -11.48 20.65 13.47
N ALA A 39 -11.19 19.94 12.40
CA ALA A 39 -9.82 19.66 11.96
C ALA A 39 -9.06 20.96 11.77
N GLY A 40 -8.03 21.16 12.60
CA GLY A 40 -7.07 22.25 12.43
C GLY A 40 -6.27 22.09 11.14
N PRO A 41 -5.56 23.15 10.69
CA PRO A 41 -4.81 23.11 9.44
C PRO A 41 -3.76 21.99 9.48
N VAL A 42 -3.78 21.16 8.43
CA VAL A 42 -2.83 20.06 8.21
C VAL A 42 -1.41 20.63 8.24
N GLN A 43 -0.63 20.27 9.25
CA GLN A 43 0.81 20.59 9.29
C GLN A 43 1.49 19.93 8.09
N ALA A 44 2.20 20.73 7.30
CA ALA A 44 2.98 20.26 6.17
C ALA A 44 3.97 19.18 6.63
N SER A 45 3.85 17.98 6.05
CA SER A 45 4.78 16.86 6.26
C SER A 45 6.18 17.29 5.82
N GLN A 46 7.23 16.87 6.53
CA GLN A 46 8.62 17.30 6.34
C GLN A 46 9.25 16.94 4.96
N GLY A 47 8.49 16.43 4.01
CA GLY A 47 9.01 16.00 2.70
C GLY A 47 8.13 16.31 1.50
N GLY A 48 6.91 16.82 1.66
CA GLY A 48 5.97 17.06 0.57
C GLY A 48 5.51 18.51 0.49
N GLY A 49 5.40 19.04 -0.73
CA GLY A 49 4.69 20.30 -0.98
C GLY A 49 3.17 20.14 -0.86
N PRO A 50 2.40 21.20 -1.15
CA PRO A 50 0.93 21.15 -1.08
C PRO A 50 0.39 20.07 -2.02
N GLY A 51 -0.49 19.23 -1.46
CA GLY A 51 -1.22 18.21 -2.23
C GLY A 51 -2.31 18.82 -3.11
N ILE A 52 -2.85 18.02 -4.00
CA ILE A 52 -4.01 18.37 -4.84
C ILE A 52 -5.12 17.32 -4.65
N VAL A 53 -6.29 17.62 -5.19
CA VAL A 53 -7.38 16.63 -5.31
C VAL A 53 -7.50 16.26 -6.79
N GLY A 54 -7.45 14.96 -7.09
CA GLY A 54 -7.62 14.44 -8.44
C GLY A 54 -9.05 14.65 -8.95
N LYS A 55 -9.25 14.46 -10.27
CA LYS A 55 -10.58 14.56 -10.91
C LYS A 55 -11.61 13.57 -10.33
N ASP A 56 -11.15 12.44 -9.83
CA ASP A 56 -11.94 11.41 -9.16
C ASP A 56 -12.24 11.71 -7.68
N GLY A 57 -11.76 12.83 -7.14
CA GLY A 57 -11.91 13.22 -5.74
C GLY A 57 -10.83 12.64 -4.81
N ALA A 58 -9.89 11.84 -5.31
CA ALA A 58 -8.83 11.28 -4.49
C ALA A 58 -7.78 12.36 -4.13
N PRO A 59 -7.35 12.47 -2.85
CA PRO A 59 -6.25 13.34 -2.46
C PRO A 59 -4.93 12.77 -2.97
N MET A 60 -4.05 13.64 -3.45
CA MET A 60 -2.73 13.31 -3.98
C MET A 60 -1.65 14.10 -3.27
N ALA A 61 -0.54 13.46 -2.94
CA ALA A 61 0.63 14.08 -2.34
C ALA A 61 1.66 14.45 -3.42
N LEU A 62 2.35 15.58 -3.25
CA LEU A 62 3.46 15.96 -4.10
C LEU A 62 4.73 15.21 -3.69
N VAL A 63 5.28 14.43 -4.60
CA VAL A 63 6.63 13.87 -4.51
C VAL A 63 7.58 14.80 -5.25
N ILE A 64 8.47 15.44 -4.50
CA ILE A 64 9.37 16.47 -5.05
C ILE A 64 10.41 15.86 -6.00
N ALA A 65 10.85 16.67 -6.99
CA ALA A 65 11.92 16.28 -7.89
C ALA A 65 13.24 16.03 -7.13
N GLY A 66 14.07 15.16 -7.68
CA GLY A 66 15.39 14.90 -7.13
C GLY A 66 15.82 13.45 -7.26
N GLU A 67 17.06 13.22 -6.88
CA GLU A 67 17.70 11.90 -6.90
C GLU A 67 17.30 11.06 -5.69
N PHE A 68 17.21 9.76 -5.88
CA PHE A 68 17.11 8.76 -4.81
C PHE A 68 17.86 7.49 -5.21
N THR A 69 18.10 6.62 -4.24
CA THR A 69 18.70 5.31 -4.46
C THR A 69 17.61 4.26 -4.63
N MET A 70 17.52 3.67 -5.83
CA MET A 70 16.56 2.62 -6.18
C MET A 70 17.19 1.23 -6.08
N GLY A 71 16.37 0.23 -5.69
CA GLY A 71 16.81 -1.15 -5.53
C GLY A 71 17.45 -1.44 -4.17
N ASP A 72 17.80 -2.69 -3.96
CA ASP A 72 18.60 -3.13 -2.84
C ASP A 72 19.46 -4.35 -3.24
N ARG A 73 20.22 -4.88 -2.29
CA ARG A 73 21.14 -6.01 -2.58
C ARG A 73 20.41 -7.32 -2.86
N VAL A 74 19.13 -7.42 -2.52
CA VAL A 74 18.31 -8.64 -2.66
C VAL A 74 17.48 -8.60 -3.94
N PHE A 75 16.83 -7.45 -4.22
CA PHE A 75 15.81 -7.33 -5.27
C PHE A 75 16.29 -6.62 -6.55
N GLY A 76 17.57 -6.34 -6.66
CA GLY A 76 18.20 -5.74 -7.85
C GLY A 76 19.37 -4.84 -7.48
N PRO A 77 20.25 -4.51 -8.43
CA PRO A 77 21.39 -3.66 -8.14
C PRO A 77 20.93 -2.28 -7.68
N VAL A 78 21.58 -1.81 -6.64
CA VAL A 78 21.40 -0.43 -6.13
C VAL A 78 21.94 0.55 -7.16
N HIS A 79 21.15 1.54 -7.56
CA HIS A 79 21.54 2.56 -8.52
C HIS A 79 20.84 3.89 -8.25
N LYS A 80 21.41 4.98 -8.75
CA LYS A 80 20.87 6.33 -8.62
C LYS A 80 19.86 6.63 -9.72
N VAL A 81 18.71 7.14 -9.32
CA VAL A 81 17.63 7.57 -10.22
C VAL A 81 17.21 8.98 -9.88
N TYR A 82 17.13 9.85 -10.87
CA TYR A 82 16.51 11.16 -10.76
C TYR A 82 15.08 11.11 -11.29
N LEU A 83 14.12 11.61 -10.52
CA LEU A 83 12.74 11.79 -10.95
C LEU A 83 12.36 13.27 -10.93
N ASP A 84 11.66 13.70 -11.96
CA ASP A 84 10.93 14.98 -11.95
C ASP A 84 9.83 14.90 -10.87
N ALA A 85 9.32 16.05 -10.43
CA ALA A 85 8.23 16.07 -9.46
C ALA A 85 6.93 15.50 -10.08
N PHE A 86 6.16 14.80 -9.26
CA PHE A 86 4.87 14.22 -9.64
C PHE A 86 3.93 14.18 -8.44
N TYR A 87 2.64 14.05 -8.70
CA TYR A 87 1.66 13.74 -7.67
C TYR A 87 1.39 12.24 -7.64
N LEU A 88 1.20 11.69 -6.43
CA LEU A 88 0.80 10.31 -6.22
C LEU A 88 -0.42 10.28 -5.29
N ASP A 89 -1.41 9.44 -5.58
CA ASP A 89 -2.56 9.24 -4.68
C ASP A 89 -2.07 8.92 -3.27
N GLN A 90 -2.61 9.62 -2.27
CA GLN A 90 -2.25 9.37 -0.86
C GLN A 90 -2.65 7.98 -0.39
N TYR A 91 -3.67 7.41 -1.01
CA TYR A 91 -4.22 6.09 -0.70
C TYR A 91 -4.29 5.22 -1.96
N GLU A 92 -4.41 3.93 -1.75
CA GLU A 92 -4.85 3.00 -2.79
C GLU A 92 -6.22 3.43 -3.33
N VAL A 93 -6.52 3.14 -4.60
CA VAL A 93 -7.85 3.44 -5.16
C VAL A 93 -8.91 2.67 -4.40
N ARG A 94 -9.85 3.41 -3.79
CA ARG A 94 -10.91 2.84 -2.98
C ARG A 94 -12.01 2.21 -3.84
N THR A 95 -12.67 1.21 -3.28
CA THR A 95 -13.78 0.51 -3.92
C THR A 95 -14.91 1.45 -4.34
N SER A 96 -15.23 2.46 -3.53
CA SER A 96 -16.25 3.48 -3.85
C SER A 96 -15.88 4.34 -5.07
N LEU A 97 -14.62 4.74 -5.20
CA LEU A 97 -14.14 5.49 -6.38
C LEU A 97 -14.15 4.62 -7.62
N TYR A 98 -13.76 3.36 -7.49
CA TYR A 98 -13.82 2.40 -8.60
C TYR A 98 -15.27 2.11 -9.03
N ALA A 99 -16.22 2.07 -8.10
CA ALA A 99 -17.64 1.95 -8.42
C ALA A 99 -18.15 3.11 -9.28
N ALA A 100 -17.71 4.34 -9.00
CA ALA A 100 -18.04 5.51 -9.84
C ALA A 100 -17.48 5.36 -11.27
N PHE A 101 -16.26 4.86 -11.42
CA PHE A 101 -15.66 4.52 -12.73
C PHE A 101 -16.48 3.48 -13.49
N LEU A 102 -16.86 2.36 -12.84
CA LEU A 102 -17.69 1.34 -13.46
C LEU A 102 -19.04 1.90 -13.94
N LYS A 103 -19.68 2.75 -13.12
CA LYS A 103 -20.94 3.42 -13.50
C LYS A 103 -20.76 4.31 -14.72
N ALA A 104 -19.66 5.07 -14.79
CA ALA A 104 -19.39 6.00 -15.88
C ALA A 104 -18.99 5.32 -17.19
N THR A 105 -18.28 4.21 -17.14
CA THR A 105 -17.64 3.58 -18.32
C THR A 105 -18.30 2.30 -18.80
N LYS A 106 -19.21 1.72 -18.00
CA LYS A 106 -19.85 0.41 -18.26
C LYS A 106 -18.85 -0.74 -18.41
N ARG A 107 -17.63 -0.59 -17.85
CA ARG A 107 -16.62 -1.64 -17.87
C ARG A 107 -17.09 -2.88 -17.08
N GLU A 108 -16.46 -4.00 -17.39
CA GLU A 108 -16.63 -5.25 -16.64
C GLU A 108 -16.23 -5.08 -15.18
N LYS A 109 -16.97 -5.71 -14.28
CA LYS A 109 -16.69 -5.67 -12.85
C LYS A 109 -15.44 -6.48 -12.50
N PRO A 110 -14.68 -6.06 -11.50
CA PRO A 110 -13.55 -6.84 -10.97
C PRO A 110 -13.95 -8.24 -10.51
N TYR A 111 -12.95 -9.13 -10.44
CA TYR A 111 -13.15 -10.44 -9.84
C TYR A 111 -13.63 -10.33 -8.39
N ASN A 112 -14.62 -11.12 -8.01
CA ASN A 112 -15.27 -11.07 -6.70
C ASN A 112 -16.05 -9.77 -6.35
N TRP A 113 -16.36 -8.91 -7.32
CA TRP A 113 -17.14 -7.69 -7.10
C TRP A 113 -18.50 -7.92 -6.44
N GLN A 114 -19.13 -9.08 -6.65
CA GLN A 114 -20.41 -9.46 -6.04
C GLN A 114 -20.32 -9.64 -4.52
N LEU A 115 -19.11 -9.74 -3.96
CA LEU A 115 -18.87 -9.87 -2.52
C LEU A 115 -18.68 -8.51 -1.81
N VAL A 116 -18.70 -7.41 -2.57
CA VAL A 116 -18.51 -6.06 -2.03
C VAL A 116 -19.80 -5.59 -1.35
N ASP A 117 -19.70 -5.25 -0.09
CA ASP A 117 -20.68 -4.42 0.61
C ASP A 117 -20.23 -2.95 0.54
N MET A 118 -20.88 -2.15 -0.27
CA MET A 118 -20.44 -0.78 -0.52
C MET A 118 -20.47 0.11 0.74
N GLN A 119 -21.33 -0.19 1.71
CA GLN A 119 -21.38 0.52 3.00
C GLN A 119 -20.18 0.16 3.90
N ALA A 120 -19.80 -1.10 3.93
CA ALA A 120 -18.71 -1.60 4.77
C ALA A 120 -17.33 -1.52 4.09
N ASP A 121 -17.28 -1.68 2.77
CA ASP A 121 -16.04 -1.87 1.99
C ASP A 121 -15.71 -0.70 1.08
N GLY A 122 -16.55 0.34 1.02
CA GLY A 122 -16.37 1.48 0.12
C GLY A 122 -15.02 2.18 0.26
N ASP A 123 -14.50 2.27 1.48
CA ASP A 123 -13.20 2.88 1.80
C ASP A 123 -12.04 1.88 1.87
N ARG A 124 -12.26 0.61 1.55
CA ARG A 124 -11.17 -0.38 1.35
C ARG A 124 -10.63 -0.28 -0.08
N PRO A 125 -9.38 -0.68 -0.33
CA PRO A 125 -8.85 -0.71 -1.68
C PRO A 125 -9.66 -1.62 -2.59
N VAL A 126 -9.83 -1.23 -3.85
CA VAL A 126 -10.34 -2.13 -4.88
C VAL A 126 -9.32 -3.23 -5.16
N ILE A 127 -9.83 -4.45 -5.34
CA ILE A 127 -9.03 -5.65 -5.66
C ILE A 127 -9.67 -6.44 -6.80
N GLY A 128 -8.98 -7.47 -7.28
CA GLY A 128 -9.49 -8.31 -8.35
C GLY A 128 -9.51 -7.62 -9.72
N VAL A 129 -8.72 -6.56 -9.86
CA VAL A 129 -8.49 -5.80 -11.09
C VAL A 129 -7.21 -6.31 -11.77
N ASP A 130 -7.23 -6.40 -13.08
CA ASP A 130 -6.02 -6.63 -13.86
C ASP A 130 -5.30 -5.29 -14.14
N TRP A 131 -4.13 -5.36 -14.77
CA TRP A 131 -3.33 -4.18 -15.06
C TRP A 131 -4.06 -3.20 -16.02
N TYR A 132 -4.78 -3.72 -17.00
CA TYR A 132 -5.53 -2.90 -17.97
C TYR A 132 -6.73 -2.20 -17.32
N ASP A 133 -7.34 -2.82 -16.32
CA ASP A 133 -8.40 -2.22 -15.52
C ASP A 133 -7.86 -1.05 -14.69
N ALA A 134 -6.69 -1.25 -14.06
CA ALA A 134 -6.02 -0.23 -13.27
C ALA A 134 -5.58 0.97 -14.13
N ASP A 135 -4.94 0.72 -15.28
CA ASP A 135 -4.54 1.77 -16.24
C ASP A 135 -5.75 2.54 -16.78
N ALA A 136 -6.82 1.84 -17.13
CA ALA A 136 -8.04 2.47 -17.62
C ALA A 136 -8.71 3.36 -16.57
N TYR A 137 -8.74 2.95 -15.29
CA TYR A 137 -9.21 3.79 -14.21
C TYR A 137 -8.37 5.06 -14.08
N CYS A 138 -7.04 4.92 -13.98
CA CYS A 138 -6.17 6.08 -13.84
C CYS A 138 -6.34 7.07 -15.00
N ARG A 139 -6.44 6.59 -16.24
CA ARG A 139 -6.69 7.45 -17.41
C ARG A 139 -8.07 8.14 -17.36
N TRP A 140 -9.11 7.43 -16.94
CA TRP A 140 -10.45 8.02 -16.74
C TRP A 140 -10.41 9.15 -15.70
N ALA A 141 -9.64 8.96 -14.63
CA ALA A 141 -9.40 9.95 -13.58
C ALA A 141 -8.47 11.13 -14.02
N GLY A 142 -7.97 11.13 -15.28
CA GLY A 142 -7.01 12.13 -15.75
C GLY A 142 -5.60 11.93 -15.18
N LYS A 143 -5.30 10.71 -14.75
CA LYS A 143 -4.07 10.25 -14.13
C LYS A 143 -3.41 9.15 -14.98
N ARG A 144 -2.39 8.51 -14.45
CA ARG A 144 -1.73 7.31 -14.99
C ARG A 144 -1.30 6.39 -13.84
N LEU A 145 -0.93 5.17 -14.13
CA LEU A 145 -0.21 4.37 -13.15
C LEU A 145 1.15 5.02 -12.84
N PRO A 146 1.67 4.94 -11.60
CA PRO A 146 3.03 5.34 -11.29
C PRO A 146 4.02 4.42 -12.00
N THR A 147 5.21 4.92 -12.36
CA THR A 147 6.31 4.03 -12.69
C THR A 147 6.81 3.30 -11.44
N GLU A 148 7.52 2.20 -11.63
CA GLU A 148 8.13 1.47 -10.53
C GLU A 148 9.06 2.38 -9.70
N ALA A 149 9.85 3.22 -10.36
CA ALA A 149 10.74 4.18 -9.72
C ALA A 149 9.99 5.26 -8.93
N GLU A 150 8.87 5.77 -9.46
CA GLU A 150 8.02 6.74 -8.75
C GLU A 150 7.41 6.13 -7.49
N TRP A 151 6.90 4.90 -7.60
CA TRP A 151 6.36 4.17 -6.46
C TRP A 151 7.42 3.95 -5.39
N GLU A 152 8.62 3.47 -5.76
CA GLU A 152 9.71 3.22 -4.81
C GLU A 152 10.20 4.50 -4.13
N LYS A 153 10.37 5.61 -4.88
CA LYS A 153 10.73 6.90 -4.28
C LYS A 153 9.69 7.37 -3.27
N ALA A 154 8.41 7.22 -3.60
CA ALA A 154 7.32 7.60 -2.70
C ALA A 154 7.32 6.81 -1.38
N ALA A 155 7.68 5.52 -1.44
CA ALA A 155 7.80 4.65 -0.27
C ALA A 155 9.11 4.86 0.49
N ARG A 156 10.24 4.99 -0.23
CA ARG A 156 11.58 4.87 0.31
C ARG A 156 12.27 6.19 0.62
N TRP A 157 11.71 7.28 0.10
CA TRP A 157 12.30 8.61 0.15
C TRP A 157 13.73 8.63 -0.43
N THR A 158 14.69 9.32 0.25
CA THR A 158 16.08 9.51 -0.21
C THR A 158 17.10 8.88 0.72
N ASP A 159 16.68 8.26 1.81
CA ASP A 159 17.51 7.70 2.87
C ASP A 159 17.58 6.16 2.89
N GLU A 160 17.15 5.53 1.78
CA GLU A 160 17.24 4.07 1.56
C GLU A 160 16.50 3.21 2.59
N ARG A 161 15.48 3.77 3.25
CA ARG A 161 14.70 3.08 4.28
C ARG A 161 14.05 1.79 3.79
N ALA A 162 13.97 0.80 4.69
CA ALA A 162 13.38 -0.50 4.38
C ALA A 162 11.84 -0.42 4.26
N TYR A 163 11.21 0.44 5.04
CA TYR A 163 9.75 0.63 5.08
C TYR A 163 9.39 2.12 4.94
N PRO A 164 8.15 2.46 4.55
CA PRO A 164 7.75 3.87 4.39
C PRO A 164 7.99 4.73 5.65
N TRP A 165 7.84 4.16 6.84
CA TRP A 165 8.08 4.84 8.13
C TRP A 165 9.56 4.83 8.58
N GLY A 166 10.48 4.25 7.80
CA GLY A 166 11.91 4.15 8.14
C GLY A 166 12.38 2.73 8.41
N ASN A 167 13.51 2.60 9.14
CA ASN A 167 14.12 1.32 9.51
C ASN A 167 13.67 0.82 10.90
N GLY A 168 12.69 1.49 11.51
CA GLY A 168 12.15 1.11 12.79
C GLY A 168 11.40 -0.22 12.76
N ARG A 169 11.22 -0.79 13.95
CA ARG A 169 10.53 -2.08 14.11
C ARG A 169 9.19 -2.11 13.39
N LEU A 170 8.98 -3.16 12.61
CA LEU A 170 7.68 -3.51 12.03
C LEU A 170 6.76 -4.05 13.12
N ASP A 171 5.56 -3.50 13.20
CA ASP A 171 4.48 -3.97 14.06
C ASP A 171 3.12 -3.72 13.40
N LYS A 172 2.07 -4.29 14.01
CA LYS A 172 0.70 -4.24 13.49
C LYS A 172 0.04 -2.85 13.53
N THR A 173 0.69 -1.84 14.08
CA THR A 173 0.19 -0.44 14.10
C THR A 173 0.64 0.36 12.89
N LYS A 174 1.54 -0.19 12.07
CA LYS A 174 2.15 0.49 10.93
C LYS A 174 1.69 -0.01 9.58
N ALA A 175 1.23 -1.26 9.49
CA ALA A 175 0.83 -1.85 8.22
C ALA A 175 -0.15 -3.03 8.41
N SER A 176 -0.95 -3.27 7.37
CA SER A 176 -1.79 -4.47 7.27
C SER A 176 -1.00 -5.58 6.58
N TYR A 177 -0.54 -6.58 7.36
CA TYR A 177 0.24 -7.72 6.85
C TYR A 177 0.01 -8.98 7.68
N ASN A 178 0.54 -10.11 7.26
CA ASN A 178 0.39 -11.41 7.94
C ASN A 178 1.46 -11.57 9.04
N TRP A 179 1.34 -10.81 10.13
CA TRP A 179 2.33 -10.68 11.19
C TRP A 179 2.67 -11.98 11.95
N ASN A 180 1.75 -12.95 11.98
CA ASN A 180 1.91 -14.22 12.71
C ASN A 180 1.85 -15.46 11.79
N GLY A 181 1.80 -15.29 10.47
CA GLY A 181 1.69 -16.38 9.50
C GLY A 181 0.33 -17.08 9.46
N LYS A 182 -0.66 -16.60 10.24
CA LYS A 182 -1.97 -17.27 10.39
C LYS A 182 -3.11 -16.56 9.67
N ARG A 183 -2.90 -15.35 9.14
CA ARG A 183 -3.94 -14.60 8.46
C ARG A 183 -4.40 -15.35 7.21
N ARG A 184 -5.70 -15.43 7.02
CA ARG A 184 -6.36 -16.05 5.87
C ARG A 184 -7.28 -15.04 5.21
N TRP A 185 -7.65 -15.31 3.98
CA TRP A 185 -8.63 -14.51 3.28
C TRP A 185 -10.04 -14.76 3.85
N GLU A 186 -10.67 -13.71 4.34
CA GLU A 186 -12.01 -13.69 4.92
C GLU A 186 -12.91 -12.64 4.23
N GLY A 187 -12.76 -12.53 2.90
CA GLY A 187 -13.41 -11.49 2.12
C GLY A 187 -12.74 -10.12 2.30
N TYR A 188 -13.42 -9.06 1.92
CA TYR A 188 -12.90 -7.69 1.99
C TYR A 188 -12.47 -7.28 3.41
N ARG A 189 -13.01 -7.87 4.46
CA ARG A 189 -12.61 -7.63 5.86
C ARG A 189 -11.14 -7.96 6.15
N THR A 190 -10.50 -8.76 5.31
CA THR A 190 -9.05 -9.02 5.40
C THR A 190 -8.24 -7.77 5.10
N LEU A 191 -8.76 -6.87 4.28
CA LEU A 191 -8.12 -5.60 3.95
C LEU A 191 -8.46 -4.56 5.03
N SER A 192 -7.56 -3.63 5.27
CA SER A 192 -7.83 -2.46 6.10
C SER A 192 -8.50 -1.36 5.27
N LEU A 193 -9.23 -0.45 5.92
CA LEU A 193 -9.64 0.79 5.28
C LEU A 193 -8.39 1.56 4.86
N ALA A 194 -8.41 2.18 3.67
CA ALA A 194 -7.29 2.96 3.17
C ALA A 194 -6.95 4.10 4.15
N GLY A 195 -5.66 4.23 4.51
CA GLY A 195 -5.19 5.24 5.45
C GLY A 195 -5.33 4.90 6.93
N SER A 196 -5.62 3.64 7.28
CA SER A 196 -5.79 3.22 8.69
C SER A 196 -4.51 3.30 9.53
N TYR A 197 -3.33 3.38 8.91
CA TYR A 197 -2.04 3.29 9.59
C TYR A 197 -1.27 4.60 9.54
N GLU A 198 -1.65 5.53 10.43
CA GLU A 198 -0.98 6.85 10.54
C GLU A 198 0.53 6.73 10.78
N ALA A 199 0.96 5.78 11.60
CA ALA A 199 2.38 5.53 11.89
C ALA A 199 3.12 4.81 10.73
N GLY A 200 2.40 4.36 9.70
CA GLY A 200 2.92 3.64 8.55
C GLY A 200 3.17 4.48 7.29
N LYS A 201 2.77 5.75 7.33
CA LYS A 201 2.90 6.62 6.15
C LYS A 201 4.36 6.99 5.84
N SER A 202 4.62 7.26 4.58
CA SER A 202 5.92 7.77 4.13
C SER A 202 6.10 9.25 4.48
N PRO A 203 7.33 9.81 4.37
CA PRO A 203 7.57 11.24 4.59
C PRO A 203 6.80 12.18 3.66
N TYR A 204 6.32 11.67 2.53
CA TYR A 204 5.44 12.41 1.62
C TYR A 204 3.97 12.41 2.08
N GLY A 205 3.64 11.75 3.19
CA GLY A 205 2.27 11.63 3.69
C GLY A 205 1.42 10.63 2.90
N ILE A 206 2.05 9.63 2.29
CA ILE A 206 1.38 8.59 1.51
C ILE A 206 1.26 7.34 2.36
N TYR A 207 0.07 6.76 2.41
CA TYR A 207 -0.31 5.64 3.27
C TYR A 207 -0.26 4.31 2.52
N ASP A 208 -0.20 3.22 3.26
CA ASP A 208 -0.38 1.84 2.81
C ASP A 208 0.62 1.37 1.73
N LEU A 209 1.78 2.06 1.61
CA LEU A 209 2.87 1.63 0.72
C LEU A 209 3.63 0.38 1.23
N ALA A 210 3.13 -0.23 2.30
CA ALA A 210 3.60 -1.50 2.84
C ALA A 210 2.42 -2.32 3.35
N GLY A 211 2.12 -3.44 2.70
CA GLY A 211 0.99 -4.31 3.04
C GLY A 211 -0.33 -3.84 2.40
N ASN A 212 -1.45 -4.21 2.99
CA ASN A 212 -2.82 -4.04 2.54
C ASN A 212 -3.08 -4.71 1.18
N VAL A 213 -2.75 -4.09 0.04
CA VAL A 213 -2.76 -4.74 -1.27
C VAL A 213 -1.47 -4.51 -2.04
N TRP A 214 -1.06 -5.47 -2.84
CA TRP A 214 -0.07 -5.27 -3.89
C TRP A 214 -0.60 -4.21 -4.87
N GLU A 215 0.28 -3.40 -5.42
CA GLU A 215 -0.10 -2.30 -6.30
C GLU A 215 0.52 -2.42 -7.67
N TRP A 216 -0.31 -2.49 -8.72
CA TRP A 216 0.14 -2.41 -10.10
C TRP A 216 0.87 -1.09 -10.37
N VAL A 217 2.01 -1.17 -11.05
CA VAL A 217 2.72 -0.02 -11.61
C VAL A 217 2.80 -0.09 -13.14
N ALA A 218 3.27 0.96 -13.79
CA ALA A 218 3.28 1.05 -15.26
C ALA A 218 4.22 0.05 -15.94
N ASP A 219 5.32 -0.28 -15.28
CA ASP A 219 6.49 -0.92 -15.85
C ASP A 219 6.25 -2.39 -16.22
N TRP A 220 6.84 -2.81 -17.34
CA TRP A 220 7.06 -4.21 -17.62
C TRP A 220 8.16 -4.75 -16.71
N TYR A 221 8.01 -5.99 -16.28
CA TYR A 221 9.01 -6.66 -15.47
C TYR A 221 10.10 -7.27 -16.36
N GLU A 222 11.33 -6.92 -16.04
CA GLU A 222 12.52 -7.63 -16.46
C GLU A 222 13.44 -7.82 -15.26
N ARG A 223 14.05 -8.99 -15.12
CA ARG A 223 14.87 -9.33 -13.96
C ARG A 223 16.06 -8.39 -13.81
N ASP A 224 16.70 -8.07 -14.92
CA ASP A 224 17.93 -7.29 -14.98
C ASP A 224 17.71 -5.83 -15.40
N ALA A 225 16.44 -5.37 -15.39
CA ALA A 225 16.09 -4.00 -15.81
C ALA A 225 16.94 -2.92 -15.14
N TYR A 226 17.27 -3.10 -13.86
CA TYR A 226 18.03 -2.11 -13.09
C TYR A 226 19.51 -1.97 -13.51
N LYS A 227 20.08 -3.00 -14.18
CA LYS A 227 21.47 -2.94 -14.67
C LYS A 227 21.66 -1.88 -15.78
N ASN A 228 20.61 -1.66 -16.58
CA ASN A 228 20.63 -0.79 -17.75
C ASN A 228 19.54 0.29 -17.67
N SER A 229 19.01 0.56 -16.49
CA SER A 229 17.95 1.54 -16.28
C SER A 229 18.47 2.95 -16.61
N PRO A 230 17.71 3.78 -17.33
CA PRO A 230 18.02 5.19 -17.45
C PRO A 230 18.10 5.85 -16.08
N THR A 231 19.06 6.73 -15.89
CA THR A 231 19.25 7.46 -14.62
C THR A 231 18.19 8.54 -14.38
N ARG A 232 17.43 8.93 -15.41
CA ARG A 232 16.40 9.96 -15.31
C ARG A 232 15.06 9.46 -15.80
N ASN A 233 14.04 9.56 -14.93
CA ASN A 233 12.64 9.19 -15.19
C ASN A 233 12.50 7.83 -15.89
N PRO A 234 13.07 6.73 -15.36
CA PRO A 234 12.97 5.42 -16.00
C PRO A 234 11.49 4.98 -16.09
N GLN A 235 11.17 4.33 -17.21
CA GLN A 235 9.82 3.83 -17.52
C GLN A 235 9.77 2.29 -17.56
N GLY A 236 10.85 1.64 -17.14
CA GLY A 236 11.02 0.20 -17.31
C GLY A 236 11.27 -0.21 -18.77
N PRO A 237 11.34 -1.51 -19.05
CA PRO A 237 11.44 -2.07 -20.38
C PRO A 237 10.26 -1.65 -21.27
N PRO A 238 10.45 -1.47 -22.62
CA PRO A 238 9.38 -1.07 -23.53
C PRO A 238 8.32 -2.15 -23.75
N ALA A 239 8.65 -3.41 -23.48
CA ALA A 239 7.76 -4.58 -23.59
C ALA A 239 8.20 -5.67 -22.62
N GLY A 240 7.31 -6.63 -22.36
CA GLY A 240 7.57 -7.76 -21.48
C GLY A 240 6.37 -8.72 -21.43
N GLU A 241 6.52 -9.79 -20.68
CA GLU A 241 5.45 -10.78 -20.46
C GLU A 241 4.63 -10.43 -19.20
N PHE A 242 5.29 -9.86 -18.17
CA PHE A 242 4.70 -9.57 -16.86
C PHE A 242 4.78 -8.09 -16.56
N LYS A 243 3.79 -7.60 -15.81
CA LYS A 243 3.79 -6.27 -15.20
C LYS A 243 4.28 -6.32 -13.76
N VAL A 244 4.93 -5.25 -13.32
CA VAL A 244 5.41 -5.11 -11.95
C VAL A 244 4.25 -4.75 -11.02
N PHE A 245 4.27 -5.28 -9.80
CA PHE A 245 3.50 -4.79 -8.68
C PHE A 245 4.36 -4.73 -7.40
N ARG A 246 3.99 -3.85 -6.48
CA ARG A 246 4.81 -3.43 -5.34
C ARG A 246 4.03 -3.45 -4.02
N GLY A 247 4.74 -3.37 -2.89
CA GLY A 247 4.21 -3.06 -1.56
C GLY A 247 3.83 -4.24 -0.67
N GLY A 248 3.57 -5.41 -1.24
CA GLY A 248 3.03 -6.52 -0.46
C GLY A 248 1.54 -6.38 -0.19
N SER A 249 0.95 -7.31 0.54
CA SER A 249 -0.48 -7.34 0.84
C SER A 249 -0.75 -7.70 2.31
N ALA A 250 -2.02 -7.62 2.70
CA ALA A 250 -2.49 -8.07 4.00
C ALA A 250 -2.19 -9.56 4.31
N LEU A 251 -1.94 -10.37 3.27
CA LEU A 251 -1.59 -11.78 3.40
C LEU A 251 -0.08 -12.05 3.27
N SER A 252 0.72 -11.03 2.97
CA SER A 252 2.19 -11.13 2.83
C SER A 252 2.88 -11.22 4.18
N HIS A 253 4.03 -11.92 4.22
CA HIS A 253 4.91 -11.91 5.40
C HIS A 253 5.65 -10.57 5.52
N ALA A 254 6.26 -10.35 6.67
CA ALA A 254 7.04 -9.14 6.96
C ALA A 254 8.17 -8.85 5.96
N THR A 255 8.78 -9.90 5.41
CA THR A 255 9.82 -9.81 4.39
C THR A 255 9.32 -9.30 3.04
N ASP A 256 8.02 -9.42 2.79
CA ASP A 256 7.41 -9.19 1.48
C ASP A 256 6.72 -7.82 1.38
N ILE A 257 6.84 -6.97 2.41
CA ILE A 257 6.26 -5.62 2.45
C ILE A 257 7.32 -4.52 2.52
N THR A 258 8.57 -4.83 2.15
CA THR A 258 9.65 -3.83 2.10
C THR A 258 9.52 -2.93 0.89
N SER A 259 9.99 -1.68 1.02
CA SER A 259 9.89 -0.66 -0.03
C SER A 259 10.62 -1.03 -1.33
N ALA A 260 11.69 -1.84 -1.27
CA ALA A 260 12.48 -2.23 -2.43
C ALA A 260 12.00 -3.54 -3.08
N LEU A 261 11.13 -4.32 -2.42
CA LEU A 261 10.70 -5.61 -2.95
C LEU A 261 9.87 -5.42 -4.23
N ARG A 262 10.25 -6.16 -5.26
CA ARG A 262 9.59 -6.23 -6.58
C ARG A 262 8.87 -7.56 -6.73
N ASN A 263 7.68 -7.53 -7.29
CA ASN A 263 6.99 -8.73 -7.72
C ASN A 263 6.35 -8.51 -9.10
N ARG A 264 5.81 -9.55 -9.72
CA ARG A 264 5.28 -9.51 -11.08
C ARG A 264 4.09 -10.44 -11.28
N GLY A 265 3.25 -10.11 -12.23
CA GLY A 265 2.13 -10.95 -12.66
C GLY A 265 1.75 -10.70 -14.11
N SER A 266 0.98 -11.64 -14.68
CA SER A 266 0.38 -11.44 -16.00
C SER A 266 -0.45 -10.16 -16.00
N PRO A 267 -0.36 -9.30 -17.03
CA PRO A 267 -1.16 -8.07 -17.12
C PRO A 267 -2.67 -8.34 -17.15
N THR A 268 -3.11 -9.55 -17.48
CA THR A 268 -4.51 -10.00 -17.44
C THR A 268 -4.86 -10.76 -16.15
N GLY A 269 -3.87 -10.94 -15.25
CA GLY A 269 -4.07 -11.66 -13.99
C GLY A 269 -4.86 -10.83 -12.98
N ARG A 270 -5.87 -11.44 -12.36
CA ARG A 270 -6.72 -10.84 -11.34
C ARG A 270 -6.59 -11.59 -10.03
N ALA A 271 -6.19 -10.90 -8.98
CA ALA A 271 -6.00 -11.52 -7.67
C ALA A 271 -6.66 -10.70 -6.55
N ILE A 272 -7.13 -11.41 -5.53
CA ILE A 272 -7.79 -10.82 -4.34
C ILE A 272 -6.84 -10.01 -3.44
N THR A 273 -5.59 -9.93 -3.79
CA THR A 273 -4.55 -9.22 -3.03
C THR A 273 -3.89 -8.12 -3.85
N ILE A 274 -4.37 -7.83 -5.07
CA ILE A 274 -3.78 -6.84 -5.96
C ILE A 274 -4.81 -5.74 -6.24
N GLY A 275 -4.42 -4.52 -5.96
CA GLY A 275 -5.07 -3.26 -6.29
C GLY A 275 -4.09 -2.32 -6.99
N PHE A 276 -4.25 -1.01 -6.81
CA PHE A 276 -3.38 0.01 -7.41
C PHE A 276 -3.63 1.39 -6.81
N ARG A 277 -2.73 2.32 -7.10
CA ARG A 277 -2.92 3.77 -6.95
C ARG A 277 -2.48 4.50 -8.20
N CYS A 278 -2.90 5.75 -8.39
CA CYS A 278 -2.56 6.52 -9.58
C CYS A 278 -1.55 7.64 -9.27
N ALA A 279 -0.79 8.01 -10.29
CA ALA A 279 0.10 9.16 -10.32
C ALA A 279 -0.39 10.21 -11.32
N GLN A 280 0.03 11.46 -11.13
CA GLN A 280 -0.20 12.53 -12.08
C GLN A 280 1.08 13.33 -12.27
N SER A 281 1.49 13.50 -13.52
CA SER A 281 2.65 14.37 -13.86
C SER A 281 2.28 15.83 -13.66
N LEU A 282 3.25 16.64 -13.23
CA LEU A 282 3.05 18.08 -13.20
C LEU A 282 2.92 18.62 -14.64
N PRO A 283 2.15 19.69 -14.85
CA PRO A 283 2.11 20.37 -16.13
C PRO A 283 3.52 20.80 -16.53
N LYS A 284 3.93 20.49 -17.76
CA LYS A 284 5.21 21.04 -18.28
C LYS A 284 5.10 22.58 -18.36
N PRO A 285 6.14 23.31 -17.96
CA PRO A 285 6.18 24.76 -18.17
C PRO A 285 5.89 25.07 -19.65
N LYS A 286 4.99 26.00 -19.90
CA LYS A 286 4.80 26.49 -21.28
C LYS A 286 6.13 27.06 -21.75
N PRO A 287 6.59 26.73 -22.96
CA PRO A 287 7.79 27.39 -23.52
C PRO A 287 7.55 28.91 -23.54
N LEU A 288 8.53 29.65 -23.05
CA LEU A 288 8.50 31.09 -23.14
C LEU A 288 8.39 31.47 -24.62
N PRO A 289 7.58 32.48 -24.98
CA PRO A 289 7.53 32.96 -26.35
C PRO A 289 8.93 33.39 -26.75
N VAL A 290 9.47 32.80 -27.80
CA VAL A 290 10.72 33.24 -28.43
C VAL A 290 10.45 34.64 -28.98
N LYS A 291 11.17 35.64 -28.43
CA LYS A 291 11.11 37.02 -28.93
C LYS A 291 11.87 37.15 -30.24
#